data_ed94b7f200d605ecba4fb32bd6a2cb5a
#
_entry.id   ed94b7f200d605ecba4fb32bd6a2cb5a
#
_cell.length_a   1.000
_cell.length_b   1.000
_cell.length_c   1.000
_cell.angle_alpha   90.00
_cell.angle_beta   90.00
_cell.angle_gamma   90.00
#
_symmetry.space_group_name_H-M   'P 1'
#
loop_
_entity.id
_entity.type
_entity.pdbx_description
1 polymer ?
#
loop_
_entity_poly.entity_id
_entity_poly.type
_entity_poly.pdbx_seq_one_letter_code
_entity_poly.pdbx_strand_id
1 'polypeptide(L)'
;AEVAVPVAGHHDCFGMWGTKYSEWNAARMGPKRDVVGELEKAIKKRDMKFVTAFHHAANWFFFPVHDTIYDTGNPENAGLYGQYHLPEEKRNQEFLDEWYGKIIEVIDNYSPDFIWFDFALDDIPEGYVKDFLAYYYNHADKAGKEVVVTYKSHDLVPGAGVRDLELGQMPHLTYNEWITDNSVDDRGACGYANDLTVKTPNRLIDNLVD
;
A
#
# COMPACT_ATOMS: atom_id res chain seq x y z
N ALA A 1 -19.80 -3.97 5.84
CA ALA A 1 -18.35 -3.79 5.90
C ALA A 1 -18.02 -2.80 7.02
N GLU A 2 -16.96 -3.08 7.76
CA GLU A 2 -16.49 -2.21 8.86
C GLU A 2 -15.28 -1.37 8.44
N VAL A 3 -14.63 -1.78 7.36
CA VAL A 3 -13.40 -1.19 6.85
C VAL A 3 -13.51 -0.96 5.34
N ALA A 4 -12.93 0.12 4.86
CA ALA A 4 -12.74 0.36 3.43
C ALA A 4 -11.29 0.79 3.15
N VAL A 5 -10.68 0.21 2.11
CA VAL A 5 -9.25 0.31 1.82
C VAL A 5 -9.05 0.89 0.41
N PRO A 6 -9.18 2.20 0.19
CA PRO A 6 -8.77 2.79 -1.06
C PRO A 6 -7.24 2.75 -1.22
N VAL A 7 -6.80 2.47 -2.45
CA VAL A 7 -5.39 2.60 -2.81
C VAL A 7 -5.05 4.08 -2.92
N ALA A 8 -4.06 4.54 -2.16
CA ALA A 8 -3.55 5.91 -2.23
C ALA A 8 -2.48 6.07 -3.34
N GLY A 9 -1.60 5.09 -3.48
CA GLY A 9 -0.61 5.02 -4.56
C GLY A 9 -0.24 3.59 -4.89
N HIS A 10 -0.30 3.24 -6.17
CA HIS A 10 0.07 1.92 -6.66
C HIS A 10 1.54 1.85 -7.08
N HIS A 11 1.97 0.78 -7.74
CA HIS A 11 3.36 0.60 -8.20
C HIS A 11 3.83 1.70 -9.15
N ASP A 12 2.93 2.32 -9.90
CA ASP A 12 3.22 3.44 -10.81
C ASP A 12 3.37 4.80 -10.09
N CYS A 13 3.30 4.82 -8.78
CA CYS A 13 3.40 6.03 -7.95
C CYS A 13 2.37 7.13 -8.24
N PHE A 14 1.34 6.88 -9.07
CA PHE A 14 0.27 7.87 -9.28
C PHE A 14 -0.47 8.15 -7.98
N GLY A 15 -0.45 9.40 -7.55
CA GLY A 15 -1.11 9.81 -6.31
C GLY A 15 -2.62 9.96 -6.51
N MET A 16 -3.43 9.24 -5.75
CA MET A 16 -4.89 9.41 -5.76
C MET A 16 -5.36 10.65 -4.98
N TRP A 17 -4.44 11.50 -4.55
CA TRP A 17 -4.65 12.80 -3.90
C TRP A 17 -3.72 13.85 -4.52
N GLY A 18 -3.86 15.11 -4.11
CA GLY A 18 -3.03 16.22 -4.59
C GLY A 18 -1.65 16.27 -3.93
N THR A 19 -0.81 15.26 -4.17
CA THR A 19 0.55 15.24 -3.61
C THR A 19 1.42 16.38 -4.20
N LYS A 20 2.31 16.92 -3.36
CA LYS A 20 3.33 17.90 -3.79
C LYS A 20 4.58 17.24 -4.37
N TYR A 21 4.74 15.92 -4.20
CA TYR A 21 5.94 15.18 -4.61
C TYR A 21 5.92 14.78 -6.08
N SER A 22 4.77 14.76 -6.73
CA SER A 22 4.66 14.42 -8.14
C SER A 22 3.53 15.19 -8.83
N GLU A 23 3.76 15.60 -10.07
CA GLU A 23 2.71 16.14 -10.93
C GLU A 23 1.68 15.07 -11.36
N TRP A 24 2.07 13.79 -11.27
CA TRP A 24 1.24 12.66 -11.62
C TRP A 24 0.29 12.32 -10.45
N ASN A 25 -0.83 13.02 -10.40
CA ASN A 25 -1.81 12.81 -9.34
C ASN A 25 -3.24 13.17 -9.78
N ALA A 26 -4.22 12.58 -9.10
CA ALA A 26 -5.63 12.70 -9.42
C ALA A 26 -6.21 14.11 -9.26
N ALA A 27 -5.58 14.99 -8.49
CA ALA A 27 -6.00 16.38 -8.35
C ALA A 27 -5.63 17.24 -9.58
N ARG A 28 -4.58 16.84 -10.32
CA ARG A 28 -4.10 17.55 -11.52
C ARG A 28 -4.52 16.88 -12.82
N MET A 29 -4.63 15.55 -12.82
CA MET A 29 -4.89 14.71 -14.00
C MET A 29 -6.18 13.90 -13.83
N GLY A 30 -6.69 13.40 -14.92
CA GLY A 30 -7.89 12.56 -14.93
C GLY A 30 -9.10 13.28 -14.31
N PRO A 31 -9.58 12.83 -13.14
CA PRO A 31 -10.79 13.39 -12.51
C PRO A 31 -10.61 14.81 -11.98
N LYS A 32 -9.37 15.29 -11.80
CA LYS A 32 -9.00 16.57 -11.20
C LYS A 32 -9.65 16.78 -9.82
N ARG A 33 -9.57 15.75 -9.00
CA ARG A 33 -10.19 15.68 -7.67
C ARG A 33 -9.24 15.02 -6.68
N ASP A 34 -9.38 15.36 -5.41
CA ASP A 34 -8.77 14.63 -4.30
C ASP A 34 -9.59 13.38 -3.98
N VAL A 35 -9.29 12.29 -4.68
CA VAL A 35 -10.05 11.03 -4.58
C VAL A 35 -9.91 10.42 -3.18
N VAL A 36 -8.70 10.44 -2.60
CA VAL A 36 -8.46 9.91 -1.24
C VAL A 36 -9.28 10.68 -0.22
N GLY A 37 -9.23 12.01 -0.25
CA GLY A 37 -9.98 12.84 0.71
C GLY A 37 -11.51 12.75 0.55
N GLU A 38 -12.01 12.56 -0.67
CA GLU A 38 -13.43 12.33 -0.87
C GLU A 38 -13.88 10.96 -0.36
N LEU A 39 -13.07 9.93 -0.58
CA LEU A 39 -13.35 8.58 -0.07
C LEU A 39 -13.23 8.54 1.47
N GLU A 40 -12.23 9.19 2.04
CA GLU A 40 -12.08 9.33 3.50
C GLU A 40 -13.39 9.87 4.12
N LYS A 41 -13.89 11.00 3.62
CA LYS A 41 -15.14 11.62 4.11
C LYS A 41 -16.35 10.68 3.96
N ALA A 42 -16.43 10.00 2.81
CA ALA A 42 -17.54 9.08 2.53
C ALA A 42 -17.52 7.82 3.41
N ILE A 43 -16.33 7.32 3.73
CA ILE A 43 -16.10 6.15 4.59
C ILE A 43 -16.44 6.51 6.04
N LYS A 44 -15.85 7.57 6.57
CA LYS A 44 -16.07 8.02 7.95
C LYS A 44 -17.54 8.41 8.21
N LYS A 45 -18.23 8.98 7.21
CA LYS A 45 -19.68 9.26 7.30
C LYS A 45 -20.54 8.01 7.51
N ARG A 46 -20.01 6.83 7.22
CA ARG A 46 -20.69 5.54 7.39
C ARG A 46 -20.20 4.76 8.61
N ASP A 47 -19.49 5.41 9.53
CA ASP A 47 -18.89 4.82 10.71
C ASP A 47 -17.96 3.63 10.39
N MET A 48 -17.34 3.69 9.20
CA MET A 48 -16.34 2.70 8.77
C MET A 48 -14.94 3.20 9.04
N LYS A 49 -14.01 2.28 9.29
CA LYS A 49 -12.58 2.57 9.38
C LYS A 49 -12.03 2.92 8.00
N PHE A 50 -11.29 4.01 7.95
CA PHE A 50 -10.61 4.47 6.74
C PHE A 50 -9.18 3.95 6.71
N VAL A 51 -8.88 3.17 5.70
CA VAL A 51 -7.55 2.56 5.48
C VAL A 51 -6.99 3.08 4.16
N THR A 52 -5.69 3.19 4.06
CA THR A 52 -5.01 3.50 2.80
C THR A 52 -4.02 2.41 2.44
N ALA A 53 -4.04 1.96 1.19
CA ALA A 53 -3.08 1.01 0.68
C ALA A 53 -1.97 1.71 -0.13
N PHE A 54 -0.73 1.26 0.09
CA PHE A 54 0.45 1.74 -0.60
C PHE A 54 1.24 0.58 -1.21
N HIS A 55 1.54 0.70 -2.51
CA HIS A 55 2.34 -0.27 -3.26
C HIS A 55 3.67 0.32 -3.78
N HIS A 56 3.89 1.60 -3.59
CA HIS A 56 4.95 2.34 -4.25
C HIS A 56 6.37 2.04 -3.75
N ALA A 57 6.54 1.28 -2.66
CA ALA A 57 7.85 0.76 -2.27
C ALA A 57 8.47 -0.12 -3.37
N ALA A 58 7.64 -0.83 -4.14
CA ALA A 58 8.06 -1.68 -5.23
C ALA A 58 8.34 -0.92 -6.54
N ASN A 59 7.94 0.33 -6.68
CA ASN A 59 8.08 1.09 -7.93
C ASN A 59 9.50 1.02 -8.51
N TRP A 60 10.55 1.10 -7.67
CA TRP A 60 11.94 1.12 -8.08
C TRP A 60 12.35 -0.04 -9.00
N PHE A 61 11.80 -1.21 -8.80
CA PHE A 61 12.15 -2.40 -9.60
C PHE A 61 10.98 -2.96 -10.42
N PHE A 62 9.77 -2.41 -10.22
CA PHE A 62 8.57 -2.95 -10.85
C PHE A 62 8.51 -2.69 -12.35
N PHE A 63 9.01 -1.54 -12.79
CA PHE A 63 9.01 -1.14 -14.19
C PHE A 63 10.41 -1.11 -14.79
N PRO A 64 10.59 -1.53 -16.05
CA PRO A 64 11.88 -1.48 -16.74
C PRO A 64 12.21 -0.06 -17.22
N VAL A 65 12.46 0.87 -16.31
CA VAL A 65 12.75 2.28 -16.62
C VAL A 65 14.06 2.49 -17.39
N HIS A 66 14.92 1.47 -17.45
CA HIS A 66 16.17 1.46 -18.23
C HIS A 66 15.95 1.07 -19.70
N ASP A 67 14.79 0.54 -20.07
CA ASP A 67 14.50 0.06 -21.42
C ASP A 67 13.58 1.05 -22.16
N THR A 68 14.18 1.79 -23.09
CA THR A 68 13.48 2.81 -23.89
C THR A 68 12.51 2.26 -24.94
N ILE A 69 12.38 0.93 -25.06
CA ILE A 69 11.35 0.30 -25.91
C ILE A 69 9.97 0.52 -25.30
N TYR A 70 9.90 0.63 -23.95
CA TYR A 70 8.66 0.83 -23.22
C TYR A 70 8.44 2.31 -22.88
N ASP A 71 7.20 2.69 -22.69
CA ASP A 71 6.82 4.03 -22.19
C ASP A 71 7.37 4.30 -20.78
N THR A 72 7.61 3.25 -19.99
CA THR A 72 8.24 3.32 -18.68
C THR A 72 9.69 3.83 -18.73
N GLY A 73 10.39 3.60 -19.83
CA GLY A 73 11.74 4.13 -20.07
C GLY A 73 11.76 5.52 -20.74
N ASN A 74 10.60 6.14 -21.00
CA ASN A 74 10.54 7.51 -21.50
C ASN A 74 10.81 8.51 -20.36
N PRO A 75 11.84 9.39 -20.49
CA PRO A 75 12.14 10.39 -19.46
C PRO A 75 10.98 11.33 -19.11
N GLU A 76 10.03 11.57 -20.03
CA GLU A 76 8.83 12.38 -19.77
C GLU A 76 7.90 11.73 -18.75
N ASN A 77 7.97 10.41 -18.58
CA ASN A 77 7.18 9.62 -17.65
C ASN A 77 7.93 9.34 -16.32
N ALA A 78 9.13 9.88 -16.14
CA ALA A 78 9.95 9.61 -14.96
C ALA A 78 9.27 10.00 -13.63
N GLY A 79 8.40 11.00 -13.64
CA GLY A 79 7.60 11.38 -12.45
C GLY A 79 6.50 10.36 -12.08
N LEU A 80 6.25 9.36 -12.94
CA LEU A 80 5.29 8.29 -12.73
C LEU A 80 6.00 6.96 -12.42
N TYR A 81 6.96 6.56 -13.26
CA TYR A 81 7.61 5.25 -13.18
C TYR A 81 8.96 5.25 -12.45
N GLY A 82 9.49 6.42 -12.15
CA GLY A 82 10.83 6.61 -11.57
C GLY A 82 11.86 7.13 -12.59
N GLN A 83 12.95 7.67 -12.06
CA GLN A 83 14.10 8.10 -12.87
C GLN A 83 14.81 6.89 -13.48
N TYR A 84 15.51 7.10 -14.60
CA TYR A 84 16.36 6.07 -15.19
C TYR A 84 17.35 5.51 -14.17
N HIS A 85 17.41 4.19 -14.03
CA HIS A 85 18.40 3.44 -13.26
C HIS A 85 18.48 2.01 -13.81
N LEU A 86 19.62 1.34 -13.56
CA LEU A 86 19.77 -0.07 -13.89
C LEU A 86 19.12 -0.95 -12.81
N PRO A 87 18.69 -2.18 -13.14
CA PRO A 87 17.98 -3.07 -12.22
C PRO A 87 18.73 -3.37 -10.91
N GLU A 88 20.07 -3.37 -10.96
CA GLU A 88 20.94 -3.63 -9.81
C GLU A 88 21.22 -2.39 -8.93
N GLU A 89 20.83 -1.22 -9.37
CA GLU A 89 21.07 0.02 -8.62
C GLU A 89 20.15 0.09 -7.41
N LYS A 90 20.71 0.58 -6.30
CA LYS A 90 19.96 0.81 -5.07
C LYS A 90 19.09 2.06 -5.21
N ARG A 91 17.99 2.08 -4.48
CA ARG A 91 17.12 3.23 -4.36
C ARG A 91 17.91 4.49 -4.02
N ASN A 92 17.71 5.52 -4.80
CA ASN A 92 18.37 6.81 -4.58
C ASN A 92 17.64 7.64 -3.52
N GLN A 93 18.27 8.72 -3.08
CA GLN A 93 17.73 9.61 -2.05
C GLN A 93 16.41 10.25 -2.48
N GLU A 94 16.27 10.65 -3.74
CA GLU A 94 15.06 11.29 -4.28
C GLU A 94 13.85 10.36 -4.18
N PHE A 95 14.01 9.10 -4.57
CA PHE A 95 12.98 8.08 -4.42
C PHE A 95 12.56 7.88 -2.95
N LEU A 96 13.55 7.78 -2.06
CA LEU A 96 13.29 7.54 -0.64
C LEU A 96 12.56 8.74 0.01
N ASP A 97 12.94 9.95 -0.34
CA ASP A 97 12.30 11.17 0.17
C ASP A 97 10.87 11.31 -0.36
N GLU A 98 10.64 10.95 -1.63
CA GLU A 98 9.32 10.91 -2.23
C GLU A 98 8.44 9.83 -1.57
N TRP A 99 8.96 8.62 -1.39
CA TRP A 99 8.27 7.52 -0.72
C TRP A 99 7.81 7.92 0.68
N TYR A 100 8.74 8.41 1.49
CA TYR A 100 8.47 8.85 2.85
C TYR A 100 7.47 10.02 2.86
N GLY A 101 7.74 11.04 2.07
CA GLY A 101 6.95 12.26 2.05
C GLY A 101 5.50 12.04 1.62
N LYS A 102 5.24 11.16 0.64
CA LYS A 102 3.89 10.79 0.21
C LYS A 102 3.10 10.12 1.33
N ILE A 103 3.73 9.24 2.13
CA ILE A 103 3.08 8.59 3.27
C ILE A 103 2.73 9.62 4.34
N ILE A 104 3.68 10.50 4.68
CA ILE A 104 3.46 11.56 5.67
C ILE A 104 2.32 12.50 5.25
N GLU A 105 2.26 12.89 3.96
CA GLU A 105 1.14 13.70 3.47
C GLU A 105 -0.22 13.04 3.70
N VAL A 106 -0.32 11.73 3.47
CA VAL A 106 -1.58 11.00 3.68
C VAL A 106 -1.92 10.90 5.16
N ILE A 107 -0.94 10.70 6.03
CA ILE A 107 -1.13 10.70 7.49
C ILE A 107 -1.66 12.07 7.94
N ASP A 108 -1.00 13.15 7.53
CA ASP A 108 -1.33 14.51 7.96
C ASP A 108 -2.68 14.99 7.44
N ASN A 109 -2.98 14.69 6.18
CA ASN A 109 -4.19 15.19 5.53
C ASN A 109 -5.45 14.40 5.88
N TYR A 110 -5.34 13.10 6.10
CA TYR A 110 -6.51 12.22 6.17
C TYR A 110 -6.57 11.37 7.44
N SER A 111 -5.48 11.27 8.21
CA SER A 111 -5.40 10.48 9.45
C SER A 111 -6.03 9.09 9.29
N PRO A 112 -5.47 8.20 8.47
CA PRO A 112 -6.01 6.85 8.29
C PRO A 112 -6.02 6.09 9.62
N ASP A 113 -6.98 5.18 9.77
CA ASP A 113 -7.05 4.28 10.94
C ASP A 113 -6.04 3.15 10.81
N PHE A 114 -5.62 2.88 9.56
CA PHE A 114 -4.74 1.79 9.25
C PHE A 114 -4.03 2.08 7.91
N ILE A 115 -2.75 1.72 7.81
CA ILE A 115 -1.98 1.78 6.56
C ILE A 115 -1.58 0.37 6.16
N TRP A 116 -1.99 -0.03 4.97
CA TRP A 116 -1.66 -1.31 4.38
C TRP A 116 -0.53 -1.14 3.36
N PHE A 117 0.55 -1.89 3.56
CA PHE A 117 1.65 -1.97 2.62
C PHE A 117 1.65 -3.28 1.88
N ASP A 118 1.85 -3.19 0.57
CA ASP A 118 2.24 -4.32 -0.25
C ASP A 118 3.72 -4.64 -0.04
N PHE A 119 4.25 -5.63 -0.75
CA PHE A 119 5.63 -6.10 -0.63
C PHE A 119 6.69 -5.01 -0.89
N ALA A 120 7.96 -5.33 -0.58
CA ALA A 120 9.17 -4.49 -0.77
C ALA A 120 9.39 -3.39 0.28
N LEU A 121 8.70 -3.45 1.40
CA LEU A 121 8.99 -2.55 2.50
C LEU A 121 10.36 -2.84 3.14
N ASP A 122 10.81 -4.11 3.11
CA ASP A 122 12.14 -4.56 3.54
C ASP A 122 13.29 -4.05 2.64
N ASP A 123 12.98 -3.65 1.42
CA ASP A 123 13.93 -2.99 0.52
C ASP A 123 14.13 -1.49 0.83
N ILE A 124 13.25 -0.89 1.61
CA ILE A 124 13.41 0.49 2.09
C ILE A 124 14.40 0.50 3.25
N PRO A 125 15.40 1.42 3.26
CA PRO A 125 16.35 1.48 4.35
C PRO A 125 15.68 1.59 5.72
N GLU A 126 16.15 0.79 6.68
CA GLU A 126 15.56 0.64 8.02
C GLU A 126 15.29 1.99 8.72
N GLY A 127 16.17 2.98 8.52
CA GLY A 127 16.00 4.33 9.08
C GLY A 127 14.68 4.98 8.62
N TYR A 128 14.38 4.93 7.33
CA TYR A 128 13.13 5.47 6.77
C TYR A 128 11.90 4.75 7.29
N VAL A 129 11.97 3.41 7.40
CA VAL A 129 10.88 2.60 7.93
C VAL A 129 10.63 2.93 9.40
N LYS A 130 11.68 3.04 10.22
CA LYS A 130 11.58 3.43 11.64
C LYS A 130 11.02 4.83 11.81
N ASP A 131 11.48 5.79 11.02
CA ASP A 131 11.03 7.18 11.08
C ASP A 131 9.55 7.28 10.70
N PHE A 132 9.11 6.57 9.68
CA PHE A 132 7.71 6.47 9.30
C PHE A 132 6.85 5.86 10.42
N LEU A 133 7.24 4.70 10.96
CA LEU A 133 6.49 4.04 12.05
C LEU A 133 6.40 4.95 13.28
N ALA A 134 7.51 5.56 13.67
CA ALA A 134 7.55 6.49 14.79
C ALA A 134 6.65 7.70 14.55
N TYR A 135 6.69 8.26 13.34
CA TYR A 135 5.82 9.38 12.98
C TYR A 135 4.35 9.02 13.09
N TYR A 136 3.94 7.92 12.46
CA TYR A 136 2.55 7.50 12.40
C TYR A 136 1.98 7.17 13.78
N TYR A 137 2.69 6.36 14.56
CA TYR A 137 2.24 5.98 15.91
C TYR A 137 2.23 7.17 16.87
N ASN A 138 3.23 8.05 16.82
CA ASN A 138 3.24 9.27 17.64
C ASN A 138 2.15 10.28 17.21
N HIS A 139 1.86 10.38 15.91
CA HIS A 139 0.76 11.20 15.41
C HIS A 139 -0.59 10.71 15.94
N ALA A 140 -0.81 9.40 15.89
CA ALA A 140 -2.02 8.78 16.40
C ALA A 140 -2.18 8.90 17.91
N ASP A 141 -1.11 8.66 18.68
CA ASP A 141 -1.09 8.79 20.15
C ASP A 141 -1.47 10.21 20.60
N LYS A 142 -0.90 11.23 19.96
CA LYS A 142 -1.27 12.64 20.21
C LYS A 142 -2.74 12.95 19.95
N ALA A 143 -3.35 12.23 19.01
CA ALA A 143 -4.76 12.35 18.66
C ALA A 143 -5.68 11.45 19.53
N GLY A 144 -5.12 10.65 20.45
CA GLY A 144 -5.85 9.65 21.21
C GLY A 144 -6.47 8.56 20.36
N LYS A 145 -5.82 8.18 19.26
CA LYS A 145 -6.32 7.26 18.25
C LYS A 145 -5.47 6.00 18.20
N GLU A 146 -6.11 4.84 18.17
CA GLU A 146 -5.44 3.58 17.85
C GLU A 146 -5.30 3.43 16.33
N VAL A 147 -4.12 3.00 15.89
CA VAL A 147 -3.82 2.80 14.47
C VAL A 147 -3.02 1.51 14.26
N VAL A 148 -3.05 0.99 13.04
CA VAL A 148 -2.36 -0.24 12.65
C VAL A 148 -1.58 -0.03 11.36
N VAL A 149 -0.45 -0.70 11.24
CA VAL A 149 0.30 -0.87 9.99
C VAL A 149 0.31 -2.35 9.66
N THR A 150 0.03 -2.70 8.39
CA THR A 150 0.25 -4.07 7.91
C THR A 150 1.37 -4.14 6.90
N TYR A 151 1.97 -5.31 6.80
CA TYR A 151 3.12 -5.57 5.97
C TYR A 151 3.10 -7.00 5.43
N LYS A 152 3.71 -7.21 4.27
CA LYS A 152 3.86 -8.55 3.66
C LYS A 152 5.08 -9.28 4.22
N SER A 153 5.06 -10.58 4.11
CA SER A 153 6.21 -11.47 4.37
C SER A 153 6.92 -11.24 5.71
N HIS A 154 8.11 -10.70 5.69
CA HIS A 154 8.97 -10.41 6.84
C HIS A 154 9.48 -8.96 6.83
N ASP A 155 8.77 -8.08 6.13
CA ASP A 155 9.18 -6.71 5.87
C ASP A 155 9.33 -5.87 7.15
N LEU A 156 8.57 -6.22 8.20
CA LEU A 156 8.75 -5.62 9.52
C LEU A 156 9.04 -6.68 10.58
N VAL A 157 9.65 -6.25 11.67
CA VAL A 157 9.84 -7.10 12.84
C VAL A 157 8.50 -7.41 13.52
N PRO A 158 8.29 -8.61 14.07
CA PRO A 158 7.08 -8.96 14.81
C PRO A 158 6.76 -7.93 15.91
N GLY A 159 5.51 -7.48 15.96
CA GLY A 159 5.06 -6.47 16.93
C GLY A 159 5.17 -5.02 16.44
N ALA A 160 5.87 -4.73 15.33
CA ALA A 160 5.89 -3.39 14.73
C ALA A 160 4.64 -3.11 13.87
N GLY A 161 3.91 -4.15 13.51
CA GLY A 161 2.67 -4.10 12.73
C GLY A 161 2.01 -5.47 12.68
N VAL A 162 0.95 -5.60 11.89
CA VAL A 162 0.21 -6.83 11.67
C VAL A 162 0.63 -7.44 10.33
N ARG A 163 1.02 -8.71 10.34
CA ARG A 163 1.46 -9.40 9.14
C ARG A 163 0.28 -9.75 8.24
N ASP A 164 0.42 -9.49 6.96
CA ASP A 164 -0.51 -9.91 5.92
C ASP A 164 0.03 -11.14 5.18
N LEU A 165 -0.80 -12.18 5.12
CA LEU A 165 -0.50 -13.44 4.43
C LEU A 165 -1.30 -13.51 3.14
N GLU A 166 -0.73 -12.99 2.05
CA GLU A 166 -1.38 -13.02 0.74
C GLU A 166 -1.71 -14.46 0.31
N LEU A 167 -2.99 -14.70 0.04
CA LEU A 167 -3.53 -16.01 -0.38
C LEU A 167 -3.18 -17.17 0.56
N GLY A 168 -2.76 -16.83 1.80
CA GLY A 168 -2.26 -17.78 2.77
C GLY A 168 -2.98 -17.72 4.11
N GLN A 169 -2.52 -18.56 5.01
CA GLN A 169 -2.94 -18.60 6.41
C GLN A 169 -1.80 -19.13 7.27
N MET A 170 -1.83 -18.87 8.58
CA MET A 170 -0.86 -19.48 9.50
C MET A 170 -1.14 -20.97 9.67
N PRO A 171 -0.11 -21.82 9.66
CA PRO A 171 -0.29 -23.25 9.82
C PRO A 171 -0.66 -23.67 11.25
N HIS A 172 -0.51 -22.79 12.22
CA HIS A 172 -0.76 -23.01 13.64
C HIS A 172 -1.23 -21.73 14.31
N LEU A 173 -1.87 -21.85 15.48
CA LEU A 173 -2.20 -20.72 16.33
C LEU A 173 -0.93 -19.90 16.67
N THR A 174 -1.04 -18.59 16.53
CA THR A 174 0.05 -17.64 16.84
C THR A 174 -0.36 -16.69 17.93
N TYR A 175 0.62 -16.12 18.64
CA TYR A 175 0.37 -15.08 19.64
C TYR A 175 0.16 -13.70 19.00
N ASN A 176 0.68 -13.51 17.77
CA ASN A 176 0.55 -12.25 17.06
C ASN A 176 -0.66 -12.34 16.12
N GLU A 177 -1.41 -11.28 16.08
CA GLU A 177 -2.48 -11.10 15.10
C GLU A 177 -1.91 -11.04 13.69
N TRP A 178 -2.70 -11.52 12.74
CA TRP A 178 -2.38 -11.48 11.32
C TRP A 178 -3.66 -11.27 10.51
N ILE A 179 -3.50 -10.85 9.28
CA ILE A 179 -4.59 -10.75 8.32
C ILE A 179 -4.25 -11.55 7.07
N THR A 180 -5.23 -11.82 6.25
CA THR A 180 -5.04 -12.37 4.91
C THR A 180 -5.93 -11.64 3.91
N ASP A 181 -5.40 -11.39 2.73
CA ASP A 181 -6.17 -11.06 1.55
C ASP A 181 -6.29 -12.34 0.70
N ASN A 182 -7.50 -12.68 0.33
CA ASN A 182 -7.75 -13.94 -0.36
C ASN A 182 -8.87 -13.80 -1.38
N SER A 183 -8.77 -14.52 -2.49
CA SER A 183 -9.83 -14.58 -3.50
C SER A 183 -10.86 -15.63 -3.14
N VAL A 184 -12.10 -15.43 -3.58
CA VAL A 184 -13.18 -16.43 -3.44
C VAL A 184 -13.08 -17.56 -4.49
N ASP A 185 -12.22 -17.39 -5.49
CA ASP A 185 -11.95 -18.40 -6.51
C ASP A 185 -10.72 -19.26 -6.18
N ASP A 186 -10.63 -20.43 -6.81
CA ASP A 186 -9.56 -21.40 -6.56
C ASP A 186 -8.24 -21.12 -7.30
N ARG A 187 -8.17 -20.10 -8.14
CA ARG A 187 -6.97 -19.84 -8.97
C ARG A 187 -5.83 -19.21 -8.17
N GLY A 188 -6.15 -18.59 -7.03
CA GLY A 188 -5.17 -17.85 -6.26
C GLY A 188 -4.64 -16.61 -7.01
N ALA A 189 -5.48 -15.96 -7.81
CA ALA A 189 -5.14 -14.77 -8.57
C ALA A 189 -6.24 -13.71 -8.48
N CYS A 190 -5.86 -12.45 -8.52
CA CYS A 190 -6.79 -11.33 -8.51
C CYS A 190 -7.44 -11.11 -9.89
N GLY A 191 -8.62 -10.49 -9.88
CA GLY A 191 -9.33 -10.05 -11.07
C GLY A 191 -10.27 -11.10 -11.67
N TYR A 192 -11.04 -10.63 -12.66
CA TYR A 192 -12.00 -11.46 -13.37
C TYR A 192 -11.31 -12.40 -14.36
N ALA A 193 -11.80 -13.62 -14.46
CA ALA A 193 -11.53 -14.51 -15.59
C ALA A 193 -12.78 -15.30 -15.96
N ASN A 194 -12.81 -15.78 -17.20
CA ASN A 194 -13.80 -16.77 -17.62
C ASN A 194 -13.54 -18.11 -16.91
N ASP A 195 -14.57 -18.91 -16.74
CA ASP A 195 -14.49 -20.26 -16.17
C ASP A 195 -13.95 -20.31 -14.73
N LEU A 196 -14.39 -19.37 -13.90
CA LEU A 196 -14.07 -19.32 -12.49
C LEU A 196 -14.65 -20.51 -11.73
N THR A 197 -13.81 -21.21 -10.98
CA THR A 197 -14.24 -22.16 -9.96
C THR A 197 -14.20 -21.46 -8.60
N VAL A 198 -15.34 -21.40 -7.93
CA VAL A 198 -15.45 -20.82 -6.58
C VAL A 198 -15.00 -21.85 -5.54
N LYS A 199 -14.25 -21.42 -4.55
CA LYS A 199 -13.87 -22.23 -3.40
C LYS A 199 -15.10 -22.83 -2.72
N THR A 200 -14.96 -24.03 -2.16
CA THR A 200 -16.03 -24.65 -1.38
C THR A 200 -16.39 -23.79 -0.16
N PRO A 201 -17.65 -23.84 0.33
CA PRO A 201 -18.05 -23.12 1.53
C PRO A 201 -17.13 -23.42 2.73
N ASN A 202 -16.72 -24.67 2.93
CA ASN A 202 -15.80 -25.02 4.02
C ASN A 202 -14.48 -24.28 3.91
N ARG A 203 -13.86 -24.24 2.72
CA ARG A 203 -12.60 -23.54 2.51
C ARG A 203 -12.71 -22.02 2.69
N LEU A 204 -13.87 -21.43 2.37
CA LEU A 204 -14.12 -20.01 2.64
C LEU A 204 -14.31 -19.74 4.14
N ILE A 205 -14.95 -20.69 4.85
CA ILE A 205 -15.13 -20.60 6.30
C ILE A 205 -13.79 -20.75 7.02
N ASP A 206 -12.96 -21.71 6.61
CA ASP A 206 -11.63 -21.91 7.17
C ASP A 206 -10.79 -20.63 7.11
N ASN A 207 -10.85 -19.89 6.00
CA ASN A 207 -10.17 -18.58 5.88
C ASN A 207 -10.71 -17.49 6.81
N LEU A 208 -11.89 -17.66 7.42
CA LEU A 208 -12.52 -16.69 8.32
C LEU A 208 -12.34 -17.04 9.81
N VAL A 209 -11.97 -18.30 10.10
CA VAL A 209 -11.95 -18.84 11.47
C VAL A 209 -10.53 -19.01 12.00
N ASP A 210 -9.56 -19.16 11.10
CA ASP A 210 -8.14 -19.25 11.44
C ASP A 210 -7.55 -17.87 11.68
#